data_66098ffd1979b98f43a07be0b1115ab7
#
_entry.id   66098ffd1979b98f43a07be0b1115ab7
#
_cell.length_a   1.000
_cell.length_b   1.000
_cell.length_c   1.000
_cell.angle_alpha   90.00
_cell.angle_beta   90.00
_cell.angle_gamma   90.00
#
_symmetry.space_group_name_H-M   'P 1'
#
loop_
_entity.id
_entity.type
_entity.pdbx_description
1 polymer ?
#
loop_
_entity_poly.entity_id
_entity_poly.type
_entity_poly.pdbx_seq_one_letter_code
_entity_poly.pdbx_strand_id
1 'polypeptide(L)'
;AGGKAQERREQLPREAAPYSDLMIFANEDPAHEDPMKVCRELAEHVPDDTPNKIILDREAAVHAAFKAAREEYVSPDAPTIVLLLAKGDEELMHVGDEFVPIESDLSLANRLIDVTQFD
;
A
#
# COMPACT_ATOMS: atom_id res chain seq x y z
N ALA A 1 -10.53 0.81 0.89
CA ALA A 1 -11.66 1.53 0.32
C ALA A 1 -12.95 0.71 0.21
N GLY A 2 -13.16 -0.21 1.15
CA GLY A 2 -14.40 -1.00 1.19
C GLY A 2 -15.61 -0.15 1.50
N GLY A 3 -16.73 -0.45 0.83
CA GLY A 3 -18.01 0.19 1.07
C GLY A 3 -18.15 1.63 0.64
N LYS A 4 -17.11 2.25 0.12
CA LYS A 4 -17.09 3.66 -0.26
C LYS A 4 -16.33 3.86 -1.56
N ALA A 5 -16.66 4.96 -2.26
CA ALA A 5 -15.87 5.48 -3.37
C ALA A 5 -15.46 4.41 -4.39
N GLN A 6 -16.42 3.63 -4.86
CA GLN A 6 -16.21 2.57 -5.85
C GLN A 6 -15.42 3.07 -7.07
N GLU A 7 -15.66 4.29 -7.49
CA GLU A 7 -15.00 4.92 -8.62
C GLU A 7 -13.48 5.03 -8.45
N ARG A 8 -13.02 5.14 -7.23
CA ARG A 8 -11.58 5.23 -6.93
C ARG A 8 -10.84 3.94 -7.26
N ARG A 9 -11.53 2.81 -7.27
CA ARG A 9 -10.91 1.51 -7.59
C ARG A 9 -10.42 1.46 -9.03
N GLU A 10 -11.02 2.24 -9.91
CA GLU A 10 -10.57 2.38 -11.29
C GLU A 10 -9.58 3.54 -11.43
N GLN A 11 -9.92 4.69 -10.87
CA GLN A 11 -9.16 5.93 -11.07
C GLN A 11 -7.79 5.92 -10.39
N LEU A 12 -7.71 5.49 -9.13
CA LEU A 12 -6.46 5.54 -8.38
C LEU A 12 -5.33 4.75 -9.04
N PRO A 13 -5.55 3.47 -9.42
CA PRO A 13 -4.50 2.72 -10.09
C PRO A 13 -4.07 3.33 -11.41
N ARG A 14 -5.02 3.81 -12.21
CA ARG A 14 -4.72 4.43 -13.51
C ARG A 14 -3.93 5.71 -13.39
N GLU A 15 -4.26 6.53 -12.40
CA GLU A 15 -3.57 7.80 -12.19
C GLU A 15 -2.19 7.63 -11.56
N ALA A 16 -2.02 6.64 -10.68
CA ALA A 16 -0.76 6.40 -9.99
C ALA A 16 0.25 5.63 -10.83
N ALA A 17 -0.21 4.73 -11.71
CA ALA A 17 0.68 3.84 -12.46
C ALA A 17 1.78 4.54 -13.26
N PRO A 18 1.52 5.66 -13.97
CA PRO A 18 2.57 6.35 -14.74
C PRO A 18 3.74 6.86 -13.91
N TYR A 19 3.52 7.04 -12.61
CA TYR A 19 4.52 7.58 -11.68
C TYR A 19 5.09 6.53 -10.74
N SER A 20 4.72 5.27 -10.94
CA SER A 20 5.08 4.18 -10.03
C SER A 20 5.96 3.14 -10.70
N ASP A 21 7.02 2.73 -10.01
CA ASP A 21 7.86 1.60 -10.43
C ASP A 21 7.34 0.27 -9.89
N LEU A 22 6.63 0.32 -8.76
CA LEU A 22 5.97 -0.83 -8.14
C LEU A 22 4.76 -0.34 -7.36
N MET A 23 3.63 -1.01 -7.52
CA MET A 23 2.41 -0.75 -6.76
C MET A 23 2.08 -1.96 -5.89
N ILE A 24 1.80 -1.73 -4.62
CA ILE A 24 1.39 -2.78 -3.68
C ILE A 24 0.02 -2.43 -3.13
N PHE A 25 -0.93 -3.33 -3.31
CA PHE A 25 -2.28 -3.18 -2.79
C PHE A 25 -2.43 -3.97 -1.49
N ALA A 26 -2.91 -3.29 -0.46
CA ALA A 26 -3.05 -3.87 0.88
C ALA A 26 -4.43 -3.58 1.45
N ASN A 27 -4.74 -4.22 2.56
CA ASN A 27 -6.00 -4.01 3.24
C ASN A 27 -6.10 -2.58 3.79
N GLU A 28 -7.21 -1.90 3.46
CA GLU A 28 -7.49 -0.55 3.92
C GLU A 28 -9.01 -0.41 4.07
N ASP A 29 -9.47 -0.41 5.31
CA ASP A 29 -10.88 -0.22 5.69
C ASP A 29 -11.86 -0.96 4.77
N PRO A 30 -11.81 -2.31 4.72
CA PRO A 30 -12.67 -3.07 3.82
C PRO A 30 -14.14 -3.00 4.19
N ALA A 31 -14.45 -2.62 5.43
CA ALA A 31 -15.81 -2.65 5.97
C ALA A 31 -16.43 -4.06 5.78
N HIS A 32 -17.55 -4.17 5.09
CA HIS A 32 -18.22 -5.45 4.87
C HIS A 32 -17.80 -6.17 3.60
N GLU A 33 -16.85 -5.62 2.85
CA GLU A 33 -16.37 -6.24 1.63
C GLU A 33 -15.18 -7.16 1.90
N ASP A 34 -14.99 -8.14 1.02
CA ASP A 34 -13.82 -9.00 1.06
C ASP A 34 -12.57 -8.18 0.64
N PRO A 35 -11.58 -8.04 1.53
CA PRO A 35 -10.39 -7.22 1.20
C PRO A 35 -9.62 -7.73 -0.02
N MET A 36 -9.56 -9.04 -0.25
CA MET A 36 -8.90 -9.58 -1.44
C MET A 36 -9.63 -9.18 -2.71
N LYS A 37 -10.97 -9.18 -2.69
CA LYS A 37 -11.77 -8.76 -3.83
C LYS A 37 -11.52 -7.29 -4.16
N VAL A 38 -11.48 -6.43 -3.14
CA VAL A 38 -11.18 -5.00 -3.33
C VAL A 38 -9.81 -4.82 -3.95
N CYS A 39 -8.80 -5.51 -3.45
CA CYS A 39 -7.45 -5.42 -3.98
C CYS A 39 -7.36 -5.94 -5.43
N ARG A 40 -8.09 -7.00 -5.76
CA ARG A 40 -8.13 -7.51 -7.14
C ARG A 40 -8.78 -6.50 -8.09
N GLU A 41 -9.84 -5.85 -7.67
CA GLU A 41 -10.48 -4.79 -8.47
C GLU A 41 -9.52 -3.64 -8.74
N LEU A 42 -8.75 -3.23 -7.74
CA LEU A 42 -7.71 -2.21 -7.91
C LEU A 42 -6.65 -2.67 -8.91
N ALA A 43 -6.16 -3.89 -8.75
CA ALA A 43 -5.09 -4.44 -9.60
C ALA A 43 -5.53 -4.59 -11.06
N GLU A 44 -6.80 -4.87 -11.33
CA GLU A 44 -7.34 -5.00 -12.67
C GLU A 44 -7.18 -3.72 -13.51
N HIS A 45 -7.12 -2.57 -12.84
CA HIS A 45 -7.01 -1.27 -13.51
C HIS A 45 -5.58 -0.77 -13.65
N VAL A 46 -4.59 -1.56 -13.24
CA VAL A 46 -3.18 -1.25 -13.41
C VAL A 46 -2.77 -1.67 -14.83
N PRO A 47 -2.12 -0.78 -15.61
CA PRO A 47 -1.60 -1.16 -16.92
C PRO A 47 -0.61 -2.34 -16.85
N ASP A 48 -0.56 -3.17 -17.88
CA ASP A 48 0.23 -4.39 -17.92
C ASP A 48 1.73 -4.16 -17.74
N ASP A 49 2.22 -2.98 -18.08
CA ASP A 49 3.64 -2.64 -17.98
C ASP A 49 4.06 -2.11 -16.60
N THR A 50 3.12 -1.96 -15.67
CA THR A 50 3.43 -1.50 -14.31
C THR A 50 3.45 -2.69 -13.35
N PRO A 51 4.61 -3.03 -12.76
CA PRO A 51 4.68 -4.08 -11.75
C PRO A 51 3.76 -3.80 -10.57
N ASN A 52 3.01 -4.82 -10.17
CA ASN A 52 2.11 -4.68 -9.02
C ASN A 52 1.94 -6.02 -8.32
N LYS A 53 1.55 -5.97 -7.06
CA LYS A 53 1.23 -7.17 -6.28
C LYS A 53 0.22 -6.85 -5.17
N ILE A 54 -0.42 -7.87 -4.67
CA ILE A 54 -1.36 -7.79 -3.57
C ILE A 54 -0.72 -8.44 -2.34
N ILE A 55 -0.63 -7.67 -1.25
CA ILE A 55 -0.19 -8.18 0.05
C ILE A 55 -1.21 -7.66 1.05
N LEU A 56 -2.15 -8.52 1.44
CA LEU A 56 -3.28 -8.08 2.27
C LEU A 56 -2.88 -7.55 3.62
N ASP A 57 -1.99 -8.25 4.32
CA ASP A 57 -1.53 -7.77 5.61
C ASP A 57 -0.77 -6.46 5.45
N ARG A 58 -1.30 -5.40 6.03
CA ARG A 58 -0.76 -4.06 5.81
C ARG A 58 0.67 -3.93 6.33
N GLU A 59 0.98 -4.51 7.47
CA GLU A 59 2.35 -4.49 7.99
C GLU A 59 3.31 -5.19 7.03
N ALA A 60 2.95 -6.37 6.54
CA ALA A 60 3.75 -7.09 5.56
C ALA A 60 3.91 -6.31 4.25
N ALA A 61 2.86 -5.61 3.81
CA ALA A 61 2.91 -4.78 2.61
C ALA A 61 3.90 -3.61 2.76
N VAL A 62 3.89 -2.95 3.91
CA VAL A 62 4.83 -1.85 4.19
C VAL A 62 6.26 -2.37 4.24
N HIS A 63 6.50 -3.50 4.90
CA HIS A 63 7.82 -4.15 4.91
C HIS A 63 8.30 -4.50 3.51
N ALA A 64 7.42 -5.05 2.67
CA ALA A 64 7.76 -5.40 1.29
C ALA A 64 8.11 -4.17 0.46
N ALA A 65 7.40 -3.06 0.65
CA ALA A 65 7.68 -1.81 -0.04
C ALA A 65 9.07 -1.26 0.31
N PHE A 66 9.41 -1.25 1.60
CA PHE A 66 10.74 -0.81 2.05
C PHE A 66 11.85 -1.72 1.55
N LYS A 67 11.62 -3.03 1.56
CA LYS A 67 12.58 -4.01 1.03
C LYS A 67 12.81 -3.79 -0.45
N ALA A 68 11.76 -3.63 -1.23
CA ALA A 68 11.87 -3.38 -2.68
C ALA A 68 12.60 -2.06 -2.95
N ALA A 69 12.31 -1.02 -2.20
CA ALA A 69 12.97 0.28 -2.33
C ALA A 69 14.48 0.17 -2.07
N ARG A 70 14.86 -0.67 -1.12
CA ARG A 70 16.25 -0.84 -0.71
C ARG A 70 17.05 -1.77 -1.62
N GLU A 71 16.41 -2.81 -2.14
CA GLU A 71 17.09 -3.90 -2.86
C GLU A 71 16.87 -3.89 -4.37
N GLU A 72 15.69 -3.50 -4.84
CA GLU A 72 15.30 -3.62 -6.24
C GLU A 72 15.25 -2.30 -6.99
N TYR A 73 14.87 -1.23 -6.32
CA TYR A 73 14.62 0.08 -6.95
C TYR A 73 15.61 1.15 -6.52
N VAL A 74 16.77 0.73 -6.05
CA VAL A 74 17.85 1.65 -5.68
C VAL A 74 18.54 2.16 -6.94
N SER A 75 18.78 3.46 -7.01
CA SER A 75 19.51 4.11 -8.08
C SER A 75 20.53 5.10 -7.50
N PRO A 76 21.77 5.14 -8.02
CA PRO A 76 22.73 6.15 -7.58
C PRO A 76 22.40 7.56 -8.07
N ASP A 77 21.52 7.67 -9.07
CA ASP A 77 21.21 8.94 -9.73
C ASP A 77 19.96 9.63 -9.20
N ALA A 78 19.13 8.91 -8.47
CA ALA A 78 17.85 9.44 -7.98
C ALA A 78 17.45 8.78 -6.66
N PRO A 79 16.78 9.52 -5.76
CA PRO A 79 16.26 8.91 -4.53
C PRO A 79 15.12 7.96 -4.83
N THR A 80 14.97 6.92 -3.99
CA THR A 80 13.82 6.04 -4.02
C THR A 80 12.80 6.55 -3.01
N ILE A 81 11.55 6.67 -3.45
CA ILE A 81 10.47 7.19 -2.64
C ILE A 81 9.44 6.09 -2.41
N VAL A 82 9.09 5.86 -1.16
CA VAL A 82 7.98 4.98 -0.77
C VAL A 82 6.80 5.84 -0.34
N LEU A 83 5.68 5.72 -1.04
CA LEU A 83 4.45 6.43 -0.69
C LEU A 83 3.51 5.46 0.04
N LEU A 84 3.11 5.85 1.25
CA LEU A 84 2.14 5.11 2.05
C LEU A 84 0.83 5.90 2.04
N LEU A 85 -0.17 5.35 1.35
CA LEU A 85 -1.41 6.06 1.08
C LEU A 85 -2.57 5.52 1.91
N ALA A 86 -3.51 6.40 2.20
CA ALA A 86 -4.82 6.17 2.80
C ALA A 86 -4.86 6.08 4.32
N LYS A 87 -3.95 5.36 4.98
CA LYS A 87 -4.04 5.17 6.44
C LYS A 87 -3.24 6.18 7.27
N GLY A 88 -2.08 6.65 6.77
CA GLY A 88 -1.28 7.67 7.45
C GLY A 88 -0.98 7.33 8.91
N ASP A 89 -1.46 8.15 9.84
CA ASP A 89 -1.28 7.97 11.27
C ASP A 89 -2.45 7.24 11.97
N GLU A 90 -3.40 6.74 11.21
CA GLU A 90 -4.55 6.02 11.76
C GLU A 90 -4.12 4.71 12.43
N GLU A 91 -4.68 4.48 13.61
CA GLU A 91 -4.36 3.31 14.44
C GLU A 91 -5.50 2.29 14.48
N LEU A 92 -6.53 2.47 13.65
CA LEU A 92 -7.69 1.59 13.58
C LEU A 92 -7.97 1.20 12.13
N MET A 93 -8.41 -0.05 11.95
CA MET A 93 -8.86 -0.58 10.67
C MET A 93 -10.36 -0.88 10.77
N HIS A 94 -11.16 -0.36 9.82
CA HIS A 94 -12.60 -0.63 9.77
C HIS A 94 -12.85 -1.98 9.11
N VAL A 95 -13.23 -2.98 9.90
CA VAL A 95 -13.50 -4.35 9.45
C VAL A 95 -14.91 -4.74 9.90
N GLY A 96 -15.80 -4.99 8.95
CA GLY A 96 -17.21 -5.22 9.25
C GLY A 96 -17.79 -3.99 9.94
N ASP A 97 -18.40 -4.20 11.12
CA ASP A 97 -18.93 -3.11 11.96
C ASP A 97 -17.93 -2.64 13.01
N GLU A 98 -16.74 -3.19 13.05
CA GLU A 98 -15.77 -2.94 14.09
C GLU A 98 -14.59 -2.09 13.60
N PHE A 99 -13.93 -1.41 14.56
CA PHE A 99 -12.66 -0.74 14.34
C PHE A 99 -11.59 -1.51 15.11
N VAL A 100 -10.72 -2.18 14.35
CA VAL A 100 -9.70 -3.07 14.89
C VAL A 100 -8.38 -2.31 15.05
N PRO A 101 -7.69 -2.42 16.21
CA PRO A 101 -6.39 -1.77 16.39
C PRO A 101 -5.35 -2.29 15.41
N ILE A 102 -4.57 -1.36 14.84
CA ILE A 102 -3.43 -1.65 13.97
C ILE A 102 -2.28 -0.73 14.34
N GLU A 103 -1.08 -1.11 13.94
CA GLU A 103 0.04 -0.17 13.96
C GLU A 103 -0.11 0.76 12.75
N SER A 104 0.03 2.08 12.96
CA SER A 104 -0.11 3.05 11.88
C SER A 104 1.02 2.93 10.84
N ASP A 105 0.75 3.36 9.61
CA ASP A 105 1.78 3.44 8.57
C ASP A 105 2.95 4.31 9.02
N LEU A 106 2.65 5.41 9.70
CA LEU A 106 3.67 6.33 10.22
C LEU A 106 4.60 5.63 11.21
N SER A 107 4.05 4.87 12.16
CA SER A 107 4.84 4.12 13.14
C SER A 107 5.70 3.05 12.46
N LEU A 108 5.11 2.30 11.51
CA LEU A 108 5.82 1.28 10.73
C LEU A 108 6.98 1.90 9.95
N ALA A 109 6.73 3.01 9.26
CA ALA A 109 7.74 3.69 8.48
C ALA A 109 8.90 4.17 9.34
N ASN A 110 8.62 4.74 10.50
CA ASN A 110 9.65 5.22 11.42
C ASN A 110 10.54 4.07 11.92
N ARG A 111 9.94 2.91 12.24
CA ARG A 111 10.72 1.73 12.64
C ARG A 111 11.63 1.23 11.51
N LEU A 112 11.10 1.17 10.30
CA LEU A 112 11.82 0.63 9.16
C LEU A 112 12.91 1.57 8.65
N ILE A 113 12.69 2.86 8.73
CA ILE A 113 13.71 3.86 8.40
C ILE A 113 14.91 3.72 9.34
N ASP A 114 14.66 3.59 10.64
CA ASP A 114 15.73 3.44 11.62
C ASP A 114 16.57 2.18 11.35
N VAL A 115 15.93 1.07 11.00
CA VAL A 115 16.63 -0.16 10.63
C VAL A 115 17.46 0.02 9.37
N THR A 116 16.93 0.69 8.34
CA THR A 116 17.61 0.87 7.07
C THR A 116 18.79 1.83 7.11
N GLN A 117 18.81 2.74 8.08
CA GLN A 117 19.94 3.68 8.24
C GLN A 117 21.26 2.98 8.57
N PHE A 118 21.21 1.81 9.16
CA PHE A 118 22.40 1.10 9.64
C PHE A 118 22.75 -0.13 8.80
N ASP A 119 22.00 -0.36 7.74
CA ASP A 119 22.28 -1.43 6.75
C ASP A 119 23.21 -0.92 5.62
#